data_d55c7d41c4019ff47dc7d3cd28b15509
#
_entry.id   d55c7d41c4019ff47dc7d3cd28b15509
#
_cell.length_a   1.000
_cell.length_b   1.000
_cell.length_c   1.000
_cell.angle_alpha   90.00
_cell.angle_beta   90.00
_cell.angle_gamma   90.00
#
_symmetry.space_group_name_H-M   'P 1'
#
loop_
_entity.id
_entity.type
_entity.pdbx_description
1 polymer ?
#
loop_
_entity_poly.entity_id
_entity_poly.type
_entity_poly.pdbx_seq_one_letter_code
_entity_poly.pdbx_strand_id
1 'polypeptide(L)'
;MRSFEEDLNRAIAFHGHLCGGQLTGVRMARYALKYFGIEDPDRYRDLIVYVECDRCLTDAIMVVTGCHPGKRRMKCLDFGKQAATFFDSNRNEAIRLVNVSEKCPKGEDVKAWFASRTDEDLFSVQKVAVNYTDFDAPGKPHS
;
A
#
# COMPACT_ATOMS: atom_id res chain seq x y z
N MET A 1 -4.14 -6.35 13.92
CA MET A 1 -3.38 -6.36 12.64
C MET A 1 -2.71 -7.70 12.45
N ARG A 2 -2.75 -8.25 11.24
CA ARG A 2 -2.02 -9.49 10.96
C ARG A 2 -0.52 -9.27 11.12
N SER A 3 0.23 -10.35 11.33
CA SER A 3 1.69 -10.28 11.35
C SER A 3 2.25 -9.99 9.95
N PHE A 4 3.51 -9.57 9.90
CA PHE A 4 4.19 -9.39 8.62
C PHE A 4 4.18 -10.67 7.78
N GLU A 5 4.46 -11.82 8.41
CA GLU A 5 4.48 -13.09 7.70
C GLU A 5 3.10 -13.47 7.14
N GLU A 6 2.05 -13.23 7.90
CA GLU A 6 0.68 -13.47 7.40
C GLU A 6 0.34 -12.60 6.21
N ASP A 7 0.66 -11.30 6.30
CA ASP A 7 0.42 -10.36 5.20
C ASP A 7 1.22 -10.76 3.96
N LEU A 8 2.49 -11.10 4.15
CA LEU A 8 3.36 -11.52 3.04
C LEU A 8 2.84 -12.79 2.38
N ASN A 9 2.47 -13.80 3.17
CA ASN A 9 1.97 -15.05 2.63
C ASN A 9 0.66 -14.85 1.85
N ARG A 10 -0.22 -13.98 2.32
CA ARG A 10 -1.46 -13.65 1.62
C ARG A 10 -1.16 -12.92 0.31
N ALA A 11 -0.21 -12.01 0.31
CA ALA A 11 0.19 -11.30 -0.90
C ALA A 11 0.81 -12.25 -1.93
N ILE A 12 1.66 -13.17 -1.50
CA ILE A 12 2.25 -14.18 -2.37
C ILE A 12 1.17 -15.06 -2.98
N ALA A 13 0.23 -15.54 -2.16
CA ALA A 13 -0.86 -16.39 -2.63
C ALA A 13 -1.73 -15.68 -3.67
N PHE A 14 -2.01 -14.42 -3.46
CA PHE A 14 -2.81 -13.62 -4.38
C PHE A 14 -2.09 -13.35 -5.70
N HIS A 15 -0.82 -12.95 -5.62
CA HIS A 15 -0.02 -12.56 -6.79
C HIS A 15 0.57 -13.77 -7.53
N GLY A 16 0.84 -14.85 -6.83
CA GLY A 16 1.32 -16.10 -7.40
C GLY A 16 2.80 -16.40 -7.16
N HIS A 17 3.61 -15.42 -6.79
CA HIS A 17 5.03 -15.63 -6.47
C HIS A 17 5.56 -14.50 -5.60
N LEU A 18 6.73 -14.74 -4.99
CA LEU A 18 7.42 -13.75 -4.19
C LEU A 18 8.32 -12.89 -5.09
N CYS A 19 8.23 -11.57 -4.94
CA CYS A 19 9.13 -10.64 -5.62
C CYS A 19 9.36 -9.40 -4.75
N GLY A 20 10.37 -8.60 -5.15
CA GLY A 20 10.70 -7.36 -4.43
C GLY A 20 9.56 -6.34 -4.39
N GLY A 21 8.79 -6.25 -5.48
CA GLY A 21 7.65 -5.34 -5.53
C GLY A 21 6.58 -5.68 -4.50
N GLN A 22 6.34 -6.97 -4.26
CA GLN A 22 5.41 -7.39 -3.22
C GLN A 22 5.91 -7.06 -1.83
N LEU A 23 7.17 -7.33 -1.56
CA LEU A 23 7.76 -6.99 -0.26
C LEU A 23 7.68 -5.49 -0.01
N THR A 24 7.97 -4.68 -1.01
CA THR A 24 7.82 -3.23 -0.94
C THR A 24 6.38 -2.85 -0.63
N GLY A 25 5.43 -3.43 -1.34
CA GLY A 25 4.00 -3.13 -1.16
C GLY A 25 3.48 -3.54 0.21
N VAL A 26 3.86 -4.72 0.70
CA VAL A 26 3.50 -5.17 2.05
C VAL A 26 4.03 -4.20 3.09
N ARG A 27 5.31 -3.83 3.00
CA ARG A 27 5.94 -2.90 3.94
C ARG A 27 5.29 -1.52 3.88
N MET A 28 4.98 -1.03 2.68
CA MET A 28 4.33 0.26 2.48
C MET A 28 2.93 0.29 3.10
N ALA A 29 2.12 -0.72 2.82
CA ALA A 29 0.76 -0.80 3.37
C ALA A 29 0.77 -0.94 4.89
N ARG A 30 1.65 -1.77 5.43
CA ARG A 30 1.77 -1.92 6.88
C ARG A 30 2.20 -0.63 7.57
N TYR A 31 3.09 0.13 6.94
CA TYR A 31 3.48 1.45 7.45
C TYR A 31 2.26 2.36 7.57
N ALA A 32 1.45 2.43 6.51
CA ALA A 32 0.28 3.28 6.49
C ALA A 32 -0.77 2.86 7.53
N LEU A 33 -1.03 1.55 7.64
CA LEU A 33 -1.96 1.05 8.66
C LEU A 33 -1.52 1.42 10.05
N LYS A 34 -0.23 1.28 10.33
CA LYS A 34 0.35 1.64 11.62
C LYS A 34 0.28 3.15 11.87
N TYR A 35 0.58 3.94 10.85
CA TYR A 35 0.53 5.40 10.93
C TYR A 35 -0.86 5.89 11.34
N PHE A 36 -1.89 5.32 10.74
CA PHE A 36 -3.28 5.69 11.05
C PHE A 36 -3.88 4.94 12.23
N GLY A 37 -3.15 4.00 12.82
CA GLY A 37 -3.64 3.21 13.95
C GLY A 37 -4.76 2.25 13.57
N ILE A 38 -4.78 1.75 12.35
CA ILE A 38 -5.81 0.83 11.87
C ILE A 38 -5.43 -0.59 12.27
N GLU A 39 -6.13 -1.13 13.28
CA GLU A 39 -5.85 -2.45 13.84
C GLU A 39 -6.52 -3.57 13.03
N ASP A 40 -7.69 -3.31 12.46
CA ASP A 40 -8.45 -4.29 11.69
C ASP A 40 -8.75 -3.71 10.30
N PRO A 41 -7.83 -3.86 9.35
CA PRO A 41 -7.99 -3.26 8.03
C PRO A 41 -9.18 -3.81 7.26
N ASP A 42 -9.57 -5.08 7.49
CA ASP A 42 -10.70 -5.67 6.78
C ASP A 42 -12.03 -5.04 7.16
N ARG A 43 -12.11 -4.44 8.34
CA ARG A 43 -13.31 -3.76 8.84
C ARG A 43 -13.26 -2.25 8.74
N TYR A 44 -12.08 -1.68 8.53
CA TYR A 44 -11.92 -0.23 8.42
C TYR A 44 -12.34 0.24 7.05
N ARG A 45 -13.37 1.08 6.97
CA ARG A 45 -14.01 1.43 5.69
C ARG A 45 -13.59 2.79 5.14
N ASP A 46 -12.84 3.57 5.90
CA ASP A 46 -12.55 4.96 5.55
C ASP A 46 -11.17 5.17 4.93
N LEU A 47 -10.43 4.08 4.68
CA LEU A 47 -9.14 4.16 4.01
C LEU A 47 -9.32 4.03 2.51
N ILE A 48 -8.74 4.97 1.77
CA ILE A 48 -8.71 4.96 0.31
C ILE A 48 -7.25 5.04 -0.11
N VAL A 49 -6.86 4.23 -1.07
CA VAL A 49 -5.48 4.17 -1.56
C VAL A 49 -5.43 4.59 -3.01
N TYR A 50 -4.50 5.48 -3.32
CA TYR A 50 -4.21 5.91 -4.70
C TYR A 50 -2.84 5.35 -5.05
N VAL A 51 -2.81 4.30 -5.89
CA VAL A 51 -1.56 3.69 -6.32
C VAL A 51 -1.10 4.30 -7.64
N GLU A 52 0.23 4.42 -7.81
CA GLU A 52 0.80 5.08 -8.99
C GLU A 52 1.43 4.09 -9.97
N CYS A 53 1.13 2.80 -9.82
CA CYS A 53 1.49 1.75 -10.77
C CYS A 53 0.46 0.62 -10.73
N ASP A 54 0.54 -0.26 -11.72
CA ASP A 54 -0.33 -1.43 -11.82
C ASP A 54 0.46 -2.75 -11.69
N ARG A 55 1.47 -2.78 -10.81
CA ARG A 55 2.40 -3.90 -10.66
C ARG A 55 2.22 -4.65 -9.34
N CYS A 56 3.19 -5.49 -9.01
CA CYS A 56 3.19 -6.32 -7.80
C CYS A 56 2.91 -5.54 -6.52
N LEU A 57 3.43 -4.33 -6.44
CA LEU A 57 3.21 -3.43 -5.30
C LEU A 57 1.72 -3.17 -5.07
N THR A 58 0.98 -2.96 -6.13
CA THR A 58 -0.46 -2.68 -6.07
C THR A 58 -1.23 -3.87 -5.52
N ASP A 59 -0.92 -5.08 -6.01
CA ASP A 59 -1.55 -6.30 -5.49
C ASP A 59 -1.30 -6.48 -4.00
N ALA A 60 -0.06 -6.25 -3.56
CA ALA A 60 0.29 -6.38 -2.15
C ALA A 60 -0.45 -5.38 -1.27
N ILE A 61 -0.52 -4.12 -1.71
CA ILE A 61 -1.26 -3.09 -0.97
C ILE A 61 -2.74 -3.47 -0.86
N MET A 62 -3.32 -3.96 -1.94
CA MET A 62 -4.72 -4.39 -1.98
C MET A 62 -5.00 -5.48 -0.96
N VAL A 63 -4.14 -6.48 -0.90
CA VAL A 63 -4.30 -7.62 0.02
C VAL A 63 -4.14 -7.19 1.48
N VAL A 64 -3.13 -6.36 1.77
CA VAL A 64 -2.83 -5.95 3.15
C VAL A 64 -3.88 -4.99 3.70
N THR A 65 -4.33 -4.04 2.90
CA THR A 65 -5.28 -3.02 3.36
C THR A 65 -6.73 -3.42 3.22
N GLY A 66 -7.03 -4.37 2.33
CA GLY A 66 -8.42 -4.68 1.96
C GLY A 66 -9.04 -3.64 1.03
N CYS A 67 -8.26 -2.64 0.59
CA CYS A 67 -8.73 -1.62 -0.34
C CYS A 67 -8.55 -2.12 -1.76
N HIS A 68 -9.64 -2.19 -2.51
CA HIS A 68 -9.57 -2.60 -3.91
C HIS A 68 -10.61 -1.84 -4.75
N PRO A 69 -10.42 -1.85 -6.09
CA PRO A 69 -11.28 -1.03 -6.97
C PRO A 69 -12.77 -1.33 -6.86
N GLY A 70 -13.12 -2.60 -6.67
CA GLY A 70 -14.53 -2.99 -6.57
C GLY A 70 -15.26 -2.38 -5.39
N LYS A 71 -14.54 -2.01 -4.32
CA LYS A 71 -15.09 -1.30 -3.18
C LYS A 71 -14.92 0.21 -3.28
N ARG A 72 -14.38 0.71 -4.40
CA ARG A 72 -14.08 2.13 -4.61
C ARG A 72 -13.08 2.70 -3.60
N ARG A 73 -12.22 1.84 -3.08
CA ARG A 73 -11.24 2.23 -2.07
C ARG A 73 -9.82 2.13 -2.57
N MET A 74 -9.64 1.85 -3.86
CA MET A 74 -8.36 1.89 -4.53
C MET A 74 -8.54 2.54 -5.90
N LYS A 75 -7.73 3.54 -6.17
CA LYS A 75 -7.65 4.22 -7.46
C LYS A 75 -6.26 3.99 -8.04
N CYS A 76 -6.17 3.60 -9.29
CA CYS A 76 -4.90 3.44 -9.96
C CYS A 76 -4.66 4.61 -10.91
N LEU A 77 -3.60 5.36 -10.65
CA LEU A 77 -3.12 6.44 -11.51
C LEU A 77 -1.76 5.99 -12.03
N ASP A 78 -1.76 5.25 -13.12
CA ASP A 78 -0.54 4.58 -13.59
C ASP A 78 0.47 5.56 -14.17
N PHE A 79 1.38 6.03 -13.32
CA PHE A 79 2.52 6.84 -13.69
C PHE A 79 3.81 6.01 -13.75
N GLY A 80 3.73 4.70 -13.58
CA GLY A 80 4.88 3.81 -13.54
C GLY A 80 5.77 4.03 -12.32
N LYS A 81 5.24 4.55 -11.22
CA LYS A 81 6.00 4.84 -9.99
C LYS A 81 5.63 3.87 -8.88
N GLN A 82 6.62 3.41 -8.15
CA GLN A 82 6.41 2.63 -6.93
C GLN A 82 6.06 3.57 -5.78
N ALA A 83 4.86 4.09 -5.82
CA ALA A 83 4.35 5.06 -4.86
C ALA A 83 2.86 4.86 -4.64
N ALA A 84 2.40 5.24 -3.47
CA ALA A 84 0.97 5.24 -3.15
C ALA A 84 0.65 6.32 -2.12
N THR A 85 -0.54 6.88 -2.25
CA THR A 85 -1.11 7.79 -1.27
C THR A 85 -2.20 7.05 -0.51
N PHE A 86 -2.09 7.07 0.82
CA PHE A 86 -3.07 6.46 1.71
C PHE A 86 -3.85 7.59 2.37
N PHE A 87 -5.15 7.61 2.12
CA PHE A 87 -6.03 8.66 2.60
C PHE A 87 -7.03 8.09 3.60
N ASP A 88 -6.98 8.58 4.84
CA ASP A 88 -7.99 8.27 5.84
C ASP A 88 -9.06 9.35 5.79
N SER A 89 -10.21 9.03 5.19
CA SER A 89 -11.29 10.00 5.01
C SER A 89 -11.96 10.39 6.34
N ASN A 90 -11.88 9.53 7.35
CA ASN A 90 -12.43 9.83 8.67
C ASN A 90 -11.64 10.94 9.36
N ARG A 91 -10.30 10.92 9.21
CA ARG A 91 -9.42 11.95 9.80
C ARG A 91 -9.14 13.09 8.84
N ASN A 92 -9.47 12.93 7.57
CA ASN A 92 -9.08 13.86 6.52
C ASN A 92 -7.57 14.08 6.47
N GLU A 93 -6.82 12.99 6.60
CA GLU A 93 -5.37 12.98 6.56
C GLU A 93 -4.89 12.02 5.48
N ALA A 94 -3.81 12.38 4.81
CA ALA A 94 -3.20 11.52 3.80
C ALA A 94 -1.69 11.55 3.91
N ILE A 95 -1.07 10.41 3.62
CA ILE A 95 0.38 10.29 3.47
C ILE A 95 0.69 9.66 2.13
N ARG A 96 1.74 10.13 1.49
CA ARG A 96 2.27 9.55 0.26
C ARG A 96 3.59 8.89 0.57
N LEU A 97 3.71 7.61 0.25
CA LEU A 97 4.95 6.86 0.37
C LEU A 97 5.51 6.58 -1.02
N VAL A 98 6.80 6.80 -1.17
CA VAL A 98 7.53 6.53 -2.41
C VAL A 98 8.68 5.59 -2.09
N ASN A 99 8.83 4.52 -2.88
CA ASN A 99 9.98 3.66 -2.75
C ASN A 99 11.23 4.41 -3.24
N VAL A 100 12.17 4.62 -2.33
CA VAL A 100 13.44 5.28 -2.61
C VAL A 100 14.63 4.33 -2.45
N SER A 101 14.37 3.06 -2.15
CA SER A 101 15.44 2.10 -1.91
C SER A 101 16.08 1.61 -3.21
N GLU A 102 17.31 1.13 -3.07
CA GLU A 102 17.96 0.37 -4.13
C GLU A 102 17.22 -0.95 -4.35
N LYS A 103 17.42 -1.54 -5.51
CA LYS A 103 16.95 -2.89 -5.78
C LYS A 103 17.76 -3.90 -4.96
N CYS A 104 17.10 -5.00 -4.57
CA CYS A 104 17.80 -6.12 -3.97
C CYS A 104 18.89 -6.62 -4.92
N PRO A 105 20.16 -6.73 -4.48
CA PRO A 105 21.22 -7.23 -5.33
C PRO A 105 20.95 -8.65 -5.83
N LYS A 106 21.42 -8.93 -7.03
CA LYS A 106 21.32 -10.30 -7.60
C LYS A 106 22.09 -11.28 -6.71
N GLY A 107 21.48 -12.44 -6.51
CA GLY A 107 22.09 -13.51 -5.71
C GLY A 107 21.83 -13.39 -4.23
N GLU A 108 21.24 -12.32 -3.74
CA GLU A 108 20.82 -12.21 -2.36
C GLU A 108 19.38 -12.70 -2.18
N ASP A 109 19.12 -13.23 -0.98
CA ASP A 109 17.75 -13.60 -0.62
C ASP A 109 16.91 -12.34 -0.46
N VAL A 110 15.92 -12.17 -1.32
CA VAL A 110 15.10 -10.96 -1.38
C VAL A 110 14.38 -10.71 -0.05
N LYS A 111 13.87 -11.75 0.59
CA LYS A 111 13.16 -11.62 1.86
C LYS A 111 14.09 -11.14 2.97
N ALA A 112 15.29 -11.73 3.07
CA ALA A 112 16.29 -11.35 4.05
C ALA A 112 16.80 -9.93 3.82
N TRP A 113 17.02 -9.56 2.56
CA TRP A 113 17.47 -8.23 2.22
C TRP A 113 16.46 -7.16 2.66
N PHE A 114 15.16 -7.36 2.36
CA PHE A 114 14.12 -6.43 2.80
C PHE A 114 13.97 -6.41 4.33
N ALA A 115 14.13 -7.55 4.99
CA ALA A 115 14.05 -7.62 6.45
C ALA A 115 15.15 -6.81 7.13
N SER A 116 16.30 -6.64 6.48
CA SER A 116 17.43 -5.85 6.99
C SER A 116 17.28 -4.33 6.78
N ARG A 117 16.26 -3.91 6.04
CA ARG A 117 16.03 -2.50 5.73
C ARG A 117 15.00 -1.90 6.67
N THR A 118 15.26 -0.67 7.12
CA THR A 118 14.27 0.08 7.91
C THR A 118 13.25 0.73 6.98
N ASP A 119 12.15 1.21 7.54
CA ASP A 119 11.16 1.95 6.76
C ASP A 119 11.79 3.22 6.15
N GLU A 120 12.68 3.88 6.88
CA GLU A 120 13.40 5.06 6.40
C GLU A 120 14.33 4.75 5.24
N ASP A 121 14.90 3.54 5.20
CA ASP A 121 15.71 3.09 4.06
C ASP A 121 14.86 2.86 2.81
N LEU A 122 13.63 2.42 2.99
CA LEU A 122 12.76 2.03 1.90
C LEU A 122 11.93 3.17 1.34
N PHE A 123 11.43 4.06 2.21
CA PHE A 123 10.40 5.01 1.81
C PHE A 123 10.73 6.45 2.13
N SER A 124 10.37 7.33 1.21
CA SER A 124 10.11 8.74 1.51
C SER A 124 8.63 8.87 1.86
N VAL A 125 8.34 9.53 2.97
CA VAL A 125 6.98 9.72 3.48
C VAL A 125 6.67 11.21 3.52
N GLN A 126 5.55 11.60 2.90
CA GLN A 126 5.12 12.99 2.87
C GLN A 126 3.66 13.09 3.29
N LYS A 127 3.35 14.07 4.12
CA LYS A 127 1.96 14.43 4.34
C LYS A 127 1.47 15.20 3.12
N VAL A 128 0.31 14.81 2.60
CA VAL A 128 -0.27 15.43 1.41
C VAL A 128 -1.72 15.75 1.67
N ALA A 129 -2.27 16.67 0.88
CA ALA A 129 -3.70 16.96 0.88
C ALA A 129 -4.34 16.20 -0.28
N VAL A 130 -5.47 15.55 0.00
CA VAL A 130 -6.27 14.90 -1.01
C VAL A 130 -7.54 15.71 -1.21
N ASN A 131 -7.81 16.08 -2.45
CA ASN A 131 -9.05 16.77 -2.79
C ASN A 131 -10.18 15.73 -2.86
N TYR A 132 -10.80 15.51 -1.71
CA TYR A 132 -11.83 14.49 -1.54
C TYR A 132 -13.16 15.03 -2.05
N THR A 133 -13.58 14.54 -3.22
CA THR A 133 -14.83 14.93 -3.86
C THR A 133 -15.83 13.79 -3.80
N ASP A 134 -17.09 14.08 -4.14
CA ASP A 134 -18.13 13.06 -4.23
C ASP A 134 -17.76 11.96 -5.24
N PHE A 135 -17.03 12.31 -6.28
CA PHE A 135 -16.59 11.35 -7.28
C PHE A 135 -15.67 10.29 -6.68
N ASP A 136 -14.80 10.67 -5.75
CA ASP A 136 -13.83 9.78 -5.11
C ASP A 136 -14.40 9.10 -3.87
N ALA A 137 -15.52 9.58 -3.34
CA ALA A 137 -16.08 9.08 -2.09
C ALA A 137 -16.49 7.61 -2.20
N PRO A 138 -16.13 6.75 -1.22
CA PRO A 138 -16.57 5.37 -1.21
C PRO A 138 -18.10 5.28 -1.17
N GLY A 139 -18.65 4.37 -1.98
CA GLY A 139 -20.09 4.14 -2.02
C GLY A 139 -20.89 5.19 -2.77
N LYS A 140 -20.27 6.26 -3.27
CA LYS A 140 -20.96 7.25 -4.10
C LYS A 140 -20.97 6.81 -5.55
N PRO A 141 -22.06 7.01 -6.29
CA PRO A 141 -22.08 6.71 -7.70
C PRO A 141 -21.21 7.70 -8.48
N HIS A 142 -20.55 7.18 -9.50
CA HIS A 142 -19.85 8.04 -10.46
C HIS A 142 -20.88 8.51 -11.49
N SER A 143 -20.99 9.76 -11.64
CA SER A 143 -21.89 10.34 -12.62
C SER A 143 -21.22 10.48 -13.98
#